data_1021ed2b5b19a1376181ad3be7316ba1
#
_entry.id   1021ed2b5b19a1376181ad3be7316ba1
#
_cell.length_a   1.000
_cell.length_b   1.000
_cell.length_c   1.000
_cell.angle_alpha   90.00
_cell.angle_beta   90.00
_cell.angle_gamma   90.00
#
_symmetry.space_group_name_H-M   'P 1'
#
loop_
_entity.id
_entity.type
_entity.pdbx_description
1 polymer ?
#
loop_
_entity_poly.entity_id
_entity_poly.type
_entity_poly.pdbx_seq_one_letter_code
_entity_poly.pdbx_strand_id
1 'polypeptide(L)'
;MEPMKVKLGCEPITWGDDFETAVKEIAEIGYRGIEPVMLGYEARTEELRALLDTYGLAATGAYLSCSFLDPDKMEAEITAATSLASRLPVVGCYRIVLASRTRMVDQVHEREVYERFADGCNETARRCFGDFGVETVFHNHAWTLVESPHEIDLLCEMTDPQLIGMGFDTAHLAYGGGNPAKVFRKHVDRVRYVHIKDLNPDLKRHRSIAAKNANRPEHVFVELGEGCIGDKGLVTVLNVLRKSDYHGWIISELDTTPRSPKEGNAMNYNWLMQHLTADELDDNENQQRERDDET
;
A
#
# COMPACT_ATOMS: atom_id res chain seq x y z
N MET A 1 25.59 -7.23 5.73
CA MET A 1 24.18 -6.99 5.47
C MET A 1 24.01 -7.01 3.96
N GLU A 2 23.07 -7.78 3.48
CA GLU A 2 22.74 -7.74 2.05
C GLU A 2 22.08 -6.38 1.73
N PRO A 3 22.33 -5.78 0.56
CA PRO A 3 21.70 -4.52 0.21
C PRO A 3 20.18 -4.69 0.07
N MET A 4 19.43 -3.64 0.36
CA MET A 4 17.99 -3.57 0.09
C MET A 4 17.70 -4.07 -1.34
N LYS A 5 16.68 -4.91 -1.49
CA LYS A 5 16.19 -5.38 -2.79
C LYS A 5 14.69 -5.10 -2.91
N VAL A 6 14.31 -4.29 -3.89
CA VAL A 6 12.93 -3.86 -4.06
C VAL A 6 12.43 -4.08 -5.48
N LYS A 7 11.14 -4.40 -5.57
CA LYS A 7 10.37 -4.41 -6.81
C LYS A 7 9.47 -3.18 -6.83
N LEU A 8 9.29 -2.59 -8.02
CA LEU A 8 8.45 -1.41 -8.19
C LEU A 8 7.08 -1.80 -8.74
N GLY A 9 6.05 -1.43 -8.01
CA GLY A 9 4.65 -1.57 -8.43
C GLY A 9 3.92 -0.23 -8.49
N CYS A 10 2.73 -0.25 -9.07
CA CYS A 10 1.86 0.91 -9.18
C CYS A 10 0.43 0.57 -8.75
N GLU A 11 -0.20 1.49 -8.04
CA GLU A 11 -1.63 1.45 -7.74
C GLU A 11 -2.41 2.05 -8.92
N PRO A 12 -3.40 1.35 -9.53
CA PRO A 12 -4.08 1.80 -10.74
C PRO A 12 -5.18 2.85 -10.52
N ILE A 13 -5.37 3.35 -9.31
CA ILE A 13 -6.50 4.21 -8.93
C ILE A 13 -6.65 5.46 -9.82
N THR A 14 -5.54 6.00 -10.34
CA THR A 14 -5.54 7.18 -11.20
C THR A 14 -6.31 6.98 -12.50
N TRP A 15 -6.43 5.73 -13.01
CA TRP A 15 -7.18 5.39 -14.23
C TRP A 15 -8.67 5.18 -13.99
N GLY A 16 -9.15 5.27 -12.72
CA GLY A 16 -10.55 5.03 -12.39
C GLY A 16 -10.99 3.61 -12.76
N ASP A 17 -12.10 3.52 -13.50
CA ASP A 17 -12.69 2.22 -13.88
C ASP A 17 -12.01 1.57 -15.11
N ASP A 18 -11.05 2.24 -15.76
CA ASP A 18 -10.36 1.71 -16.96
C ASP A 18 -9.13 0.88 -16.58
N PHE A 19 -9.38 -0.25 -15.94
CA PHE A 19 -8.33 -1.13 -15.44
C PHE A 19 -7.46 -1.76 -16.53
N GLU A 20 -8.04 -2.09 -17.71
CA GLU A 20 -7.27 -2.68 -18.82
C GLU A 20 -6.25 -1.68 -19.38
N THR A 21 -6.64 -0.42 -19.53
CA THR A 21 -5.71 0.66 -19.90
C THR A 21 -4.66 0.86 -18.82
N ALA A 22 -5.04 0.81 -17.54
CA ALA A 22 -4.10 0.92 -16.43
C ALA A 22 -3.02 -0.17 -16.50
N VAL A 23 -3.41 -1.44 -16.64
CA VAL A 23 -2.47 -2.58 -16.74
C VAL A 23 -1.47 -2.36 -17.88
N LYS A 24 -1.97 -2.00 -19.06
CA LYS A 24 -1.12 -1.75 -20.24
C LYS A 24 -0.13 -0.59 -19.99
N GLU A 25 -0.64 0.56 -19.53
CA GLU A 25 0.17 1.76 -19.37
C GLU A 25 1.17 1.65 -18.21
N ILE A 26 0.81 0.98 -17.12
CA ILE A 26 1.72 0.66 -15.99
C ILE A 26 2.90 -0.19 -16.48
N ALA A 27 2.65 -1.21 -17.30
CA ALA A 27 3.70 -2.02 -17.91
C ALA A 27 4.58 -1.20 -18.88
N GLU A 28 3.97 -0.36 -19.73
CA GLU A 28 4.68 0.52 -20.66
C GLU A 28 5.56 1.57 -19.95
N ILE A 29 5.16 2.06 -18.76
CA ILE A 29 5.97 2.95 -17.93
C ILE A 29 7.21 2.23 -17.42
N GLY A 30 7.13 0.93 -17.12
CA GLY A 30 8.25 0.11 -16.66
C GLY A 30 8.07 -0.52 -15.29
N TYR A 31 6.93 -0.34 -14.62
CA TYR A 31 6.62 -1.05 -13.38
C TYR A 31 6.58 -2.56 -13.61
N ARG A 32 6.85 -3.33 -12.57
CA ARG A 32 6.84 -4.81 -12.58
C ARG A 32 5.67 -5.41 -11.83
N GLY A 33 4.91 -4.60 -11.12
CA GLY A 33 3.75 -5.04 -10.37
C GLY A 33 2.63 -4.02 -10.38
N ILE A 34 1.45 -4.51 -10.10
CA ILE A 34 0.23 -3.73 -9.92
C ILE A 34 -0.48 -4.21 -8.67
N GLU A 35 -1.02 -3.27 -7.89
CA GLU A 35 -1.90 -3.62 -6.78
C GLU A 35 -3.34 -3.69 -7.29
N PRO A 36 -3.86 -4.87 -7.62
CA PRO A 36 -5.19 -4.96 -8.14
C PRO A 36 -6.20 -4.75 -7.02
N VAL A 37 -6.98 -3.71 -7.14
CA VAL A 37 -8.29 -3.72 -6.50
C VAL A 37 -9.07 -4.79 -7.24
N MET A 38 -9.44 -5.90 -6.59
CA MET A 38 -10.15 -7.03 -7.21
C MET A 38 -11.56 -6.67 -7.72
N LEU A 39 -11.88 -5.36 -7.74
CA LEU A 39 -13.16 -4.83 -8.20
C LEU A 39 -13.44 -5.24 -9.65
N GLY A 40 -14.50 -6.00 -9.81
CA GLY A 40 -14.93 -6.51 -11.12
C GLY A 40 -14.24 -7.80 -11.59
N TYR A 41 -13.24 -8.30 -10.85
CA TYR A 41 -12.54 -9.55 -11.14
C TYR A 41 -12.74 -10.65 -10.08
N GLU A 42 -13.56 -10.44 -9.06
CA GLU A 42 -13.75 -11.39 -7.96
C GLU A 42 -14.24 -12.77 -8.46
N ALA A 43 -15.03 -12.79 -9.53
CA ALA A 43 -15.51 -14.00 -10.19
C ALA A 43 -14.72 -14.36 -11.46
N ARG A 44 -13.68 -13.58 -11.83
CA ARG A 44 -12.92 -13.69 -13.07
C ARG A 44 -11.40 -13.66 -12.84
N THR A 45 -10.96 -14.31 -11.78
CA THR A 45 -9.55 -14.30 -11.36
C THR A 45 -8.59 -14.85 -12.42
N GLU A 46 -9.02 -15.83 -13.20
CA GLU A 46 -8.22 -16.39 -14.30
C GLU A 46 -8.07 -15.40 -15.47
N GLU A 47 -9.12 -14.60 -15.75
CA GLU A 47 -9.04 -13.54 -16.74
C GLU A 47 -8.07 -12.43 -16.28
N LEU A 48 -8.12 -12.06 -14.99
CA LEU A 48 -7.18 -11.12 -14.41
C LEU A 48 -5.75 -11.65 -14.52
N ARG A 49 -5.54 -12.93 -14.18
CA ARG A 49 -4.22 -13.57 -14.32
C ARG A 49 -3.70 -13.49 -15.74
N ALA A 50 -4.52 -13.87 -16.72
CA ALA A 50 -4.14 -13.85 -18.15
C ALA A 50 -3.82 -12.42 -18.62
N LEU A 51 -4.58 -11.42 -18.15
CA LEU A 51 -4.34 -10.02 -18.46
C LEU A 51 -2.97 -9.57 -17.91
N LEU A 52 -2.68 -9.86 -16.64
CA LEU A 52 -1.41 -9.50 -16.02
C LEU A 52 -0.22 -10.20 -16.66
N ASP A 53 -0.36 -11.49 -16.99
CA ASP A 53 0.68 -12.28 -17.68
C ASP A 53 0.96 -11.72 -19.08
N THR A 54 -0.05 -11.22 -19.80
CA THR A 54 0.11 -10.60 -21.12
C THR A 54 1.05 -9.40 -21.10
N TYR A 55 1.03 -8.64 -20.00
CA TYR A 55 1.86 -7.45 -19.83
C TYR A 55 3.06 -7.67 -18.89
N GLY A 56 3.28 -8.87 -18.39
CA GLY A 56 4.40 -9.21 -17.52
C GLY A 56 4.35 -8.52 -16.16
N LEU A 57 3.15 -8.26 -15.63
CA LEU A 57 2.95 -7.66 -14.33
C LEU A 57 2.61 -8.70 -13.26
N ALA A 58 3.21 -8.57 -12.08
CA ALA A 58 2.83 -9.32 -10.90
C ALA A 58 1.69 -8.63 -10.15
N ALA A 59 0.74 -9.41 -9.61
CA ALA A 59 -0.22 -8.92 -8.63
C ALA A 59 0.47 -8.77 -7.27
N THR A 60 0.60 -7.55 -6.74
CA THR A 60 1.42 -7.26 -5.57
C THR A 60 0.67 -7.32 -4.24
N GLY A 61 -0.61 -7.03 -4.25
CA GLY A 61 -1.50 -7.03 -3.10
C GLY A 61 -2.95 -6.79 -3.53
N ALA A 62 -3.89 -7.16 -2.68
CA ALA A 62 -5.30 -6.87 -2.87
C ALA A 62 -5.79 -5.98 -1.72
N TYR A 63 -6.23 -4.77 -2.05
CA TYR A 63 -6.75 -3.83 -1.06
C TYR A 63 -8.10 -4.29 -0.52
N LEU A 64 -8.24 -4.23 0.80
CA LEU A 64 -9.48 -4.54 1.50
C LEU A 64 -9.67 -3.59 2.67
N SER A 65 -10.83 -2.96 2.78
CA SER A 65 -11.18 -2.16 3.94
C SER A 65 -12.24 -2.82 4.82
N CYS A 66 -11.98 -2.88 6.12
CA CYS A 66 -12.87 -3.47 7.14
C CYS A 66 -13.15 -2.49 8.26
N SER A 67 -14.27 -2.67 8.94
CA SER A 67 -14.62 -1.87 10.12
C SER A 67 -14.25 -2.58 11.42
N PHE A 68 -14.62 -3.85 11.57
CA PHE A 68 -14.42 -4.70 12.75
C PHE A 68 -14.95 -4.11 14.08
N LEU A 69 -15.74 -3.03 14.04
CA LEU A 69 -16.22 -2.35 15.24
C LEU A 69 -17.57 -2.86 15.74
N ASP A 70 -18.35 -3.46 14.85
CA ASP A 70 -19.65 -4.05 15.18
C ASP A 70 -19.46 -5.56 15.44
N PRO A 71 -19.62 -6.03 16.69
CA PRO A 71 -19.44 -7.44 17.04
C PRO A 71 -20.33 -8.38 16.23
N ASP A 72 -21.53 -7.93 15.87
CA ASP A 72 -22.49 -8.74 15.12
C ASP A 72 -22.12 -8.90 13.63
N LYS A 73 -21.23 -8.02 13.12
CA LYS A 73 -20.75 -8.02 11.73
C LYS A 73 -19.32 -8.51 11.58
N MET A 74 -18.55 -8.56 12.65
CA MET A 74 -17.13 -8.91 12.61
C MET A 74 -16.89 -10.23 11.90
N GLU A 75 -17.62 -11.28 12.24
CA GLU A 75 -17.46 -12.60 11.59
C GLU A 75 -17.79 -12.56 10.08
N ALA A 76 -18.77 -11.76 9.67
CA ALA A 76 -19.09 -11.59 8.25
C ALA A 76 -17.99 -10.85 7.50
N GLU A 77 -17.36 -9.84 8.12
CA GLU A 77 -16.22 -9.10 7.53
C GLU A 77 -14.98 -9.99 7.42
N ILE A 78 -14.69 -10.80 8.45
CA ILE A 78 -13.59 -11.79 8.41
C ILE A 78 -13.85 -12.85 7.33
N THR A 79 -15.07 -13.34 7.22
CA THR A 79 -15.46 -14.30 6.17
C THR A 79 -15.31 -13.72 4.77
N ALA A 80 -15.65 -12.45 4.57
CA ALA A 80 -15.44 -11.77 3.29
C ALA A 80 -13.94 -11.66 2.96
N ALA A 81 -13.10 -11.32 3.95
CA ALA A 81 -11.65 -11.25 3.78
C ALA A 81 -11.04 -12.61 3.43
N THR A 82 -11.45 -13.68 4.12
CA THR A 82 -10.98 -15.05 3.83
C THR A 82 -11.48 -15.55 2.47
N SER A 83 -12.69 -15.17 2.06
CA SER A 83 -13.20 -15.44 0.72
C SER A 83 -12.39 -14.74 -0.38
N LEU A 84 -11.94 -13.52 -0.14
CA LEU A 84 -10.98 -12.84 -1.03
C LEU A 84 -9.64 -13.59 -1.05
N ALA A 85 -9.07 -13.88 0.13
CA ALA A 85 -7.79 -14.59 0.25
C ALA A 85 -7.77 -15.93 -0.50
N SER A 86 -8.87 -16.68 -0.50
CA SER A 86 -8.94 -17.97 -1.21
C SER A 86 -8.74 -17.88 -2.73
N ARG A 87 -8.94 -16.72 -3.32
CA ARG A 87 -8.84 -16.47 -4.77
C ARG A 87 -7.52 -15.86 -5.18
N LEU A 88 -6.83 -15.19 -4.27
CA LEU A 88 -5.60 -14.47 -4.59
C LEU A 88 -4.47 -15.36 -5.13
N PRO A 89 -4.26 -16.60 -4.66
CA PRO A 89 -3.26 -17.49 -5.24
C PRO A 89 -3.45 -17.77 -6.73
N VAL A 90 -4.70 -17.74 -7.24
CA VAL A 90 -5.00 -17.93 -8.67
C VAL A 90 -4.32 -16.86 -9.52
N VAL A 91 -4.29 -15.61 -9.04
CA VAL A 91 -3.63 -14.49 -9.71
C VAL A 91 -2.17 -14.32 -9.32
N GLY A 92 -1.61 -15.27 -8.55
CA GLY A 92 -0.23 -15.19 -8.05
C GLY A 92 -0.03 -14.13 -6.98
N CYS A 93 -1.09 -13.66 -6.36
CA CYS A 93 -1.05 -12.71 -5.24
C CYS A 93 -1.13 -13.44 -3.90
N TYR A 94 -0.26 -13.09 -2.96
CA TYR A 94 -0.23 -13.69 -1.63
C TYR A 94 -0.29 -12.65 -0.52
N ARG A 95 -0.96 -11.50 -0.80
CA ARG A 95 -1.04 -10.39 0.16
C ARG A 95 -2.41 -9.72 0.13
N ILE A 96 -2.99 -9.52 1.32
CA ILE A 96 -4.07 -8.55 1.55
C ILE A 96 -3.46 -7.28 2.13
N VAL A 97 -3.82 -6.14 1.53
CA VAL A 97 -3.53 -4.80 2.01
C VAL A 97 -4.77 -4.31 2.76
N LEU A 98 -4.77 -4.53 4.07
CA LEU A 98 -5.91 -4.25 4.94
C LEU A 98 -5.88 -2.80 5.42
N ALA A 99 -7.00 -2.09 5.27
CA ALA A 99 -7.18 -0.75 5.80
C ALA A 99 -8.46 -0.65 6.64
N SER A 100 -8.57 0.41 7.46
CA SER A 100 -9.81 0.70 8.15
C SER A 100 -10.80 1.40 7.22
N ARG A 101 -12.04 0.88 7.14
CA ARG A 101 -13.15 1.55 6.44
C ARG A 101 -13.82 2.62 7.28
N THR A 102 -13.65 2.56 8.59
CA THR A 102 -14.35 3.44 9.52
C THR A 102 -13.79 4.85 9.40
N ARG A 103 -14.60 5.75 8.90
CA ARG A 103 -14.28 7.17 8.84
C ARG A 103 -14.55 7.79 10.19
N MET A 104 -13.50 8.26 10.83
CA MET A 104 -13.55 8.86 12.17
C MET A 104 -12.82 10.22 12.12
N VAL A 105 -13.46 11.21 11.53
CA VAL A 105 -12.90 12.56 11.40
C VAL A 105 -13.01 13.28 12.74
N ASP A 106 -11.87 13.73 13.28
CA ASP A 106 -11.76 14.62 14.43
C ASP A 106 -12.30 14.04 15.77
N GLN A 107 -12.30 12.71 15.95
CA GLN A 107 -12.68 12.06 17.21
C GLN A 107 -11.49 11.33 17.83
N VAL A 108 -11.29 11.54 19.13
CA VAL A 108 -10.44 10.67 19.94
C VAL A 108 -11.29 9.50 20.39
N HIS A 109 -10.83 8.28 20.09
CA HIS A 109 -11.52 7.06 20.46
C HIS A 109 -10.93 6.46 21.71
N GLU A 110 -11.79 5.79 22.47
CA GLU A 110 -11.38 4.99 23.60
C GLU A 110 -10.52 3.81 23.12
N ARG A 111 -9.61 3.36 23.99
CA ARG A 111 -8.66 2.27 23.68
C ARG A 111 -9.35 1.00 23.19
N GLU A 112 -10.51 0.70 23.76
CA GLU A 112 -11.34 -0.48 23.45
C GLU A 112 -11.81 -0.53 21.99
N VAL A 113 -11.91 0.63 21.33
CA VAL A 113 -12.23 0.70 19.88
C VAL A 113 -11.07 0.14 19.05
N TYR A 114 -9.83 0.51 19.40
CA TYR A 114 -8.63 -0.01 18.74
C TYR A 114 -8.37 -1.48 19.06
N GLU A 115 -8.63 -1.92 20.30
CA GLU A 115 -8.52 -3.32 20.70
C GLU A 115 -9.46 -4.19 19.87
N ARG A 116 -10.73 -3.81 19.73
CA ARG A 116 -11.69 -4.53 18.90
C ARG A 116 -11.29 -4.56 17.43
N PHE A 117 -10.81 -3.45 16.90
CA PHE A 117 -10.31 -3.39 15.53
C PHE A 117 -9.10 -4.31 15.33
N ALA A 118 -8.16 -4.31 16.26
CA ALA A 118 -6.98 -5.16 16.24
C ALA A 118 -7.32 -6.66 16.35
N ASP A 119 -8.33 -7.01 17.16
CA ASP A 119 -8.83 -8.39 17.24
C ASP A 119 -9.33 -8.89 15.88
N GLY A 120 -10.13 -8.08 15.18
CA GLY A 120 -10.60 -8.39 13.83
C GLY A 120 -9.46 -8.52 12.83
N CYS A 121 -8.46 -7.63 12.90
CA CYS A 121 -7.26 -7.70 12.07
C CYS A 121 -6.46 -9.00 12.33
N ASN A 122 -6.19 -9.33 13.59
CA ASN A 122 -5.45 -10.53 13.99
C ASN A 122 -6.15 -11.81 13.52
N GLU A 123 -7.46 -11.92 13.74
CA GLU A 123 -8.22 -13.10 13.33
C GLU A 123 -8.29 -13.23 11.79
N THR A 124 -8.46 -12.10 11.07
CA THR A 124 -8.40 -12.08 9.61
C THR A 124 -7.05 -12.59 9.11
N ALA A 125 -5.95 -12.04 9.64
CA ALA A 125 -4.61 -12.44 9.22
C ALA A 125 -4.32 -13.91 9.53
N ARG A 126 -4.74 -14.38 10.70
CA ARG A 126 -4.56 -15.78 11.10
C ARG A 126 -5.26 -16.74 10.14
N ARG A 127 -6.51 -16.45 9.74
CA ARG A 127 -7.26 -17.29 8.79
C ARG A 127 -6.70 -17.22 7.38
N CYS A 128 -6.44 -16.00 6.88
CA CYS A 128 -5.90 -15.80 5.53
C CYS A 128 -4.55 -16.51 5.35
N PHE A 129 -3.67 -16.42 6.33
CA PHE A 129 -2.38 -17.10 6.27
C PHE A 129 -2.50 -18.61 6.52
N GLY A 130 -3.27 -19.03 7.52
CA GLY A 130 -3.42 -20.43 7.88
C GLY A 130 -4.08 -21.28 6.79
N ASP A 131 -5.09 -20.75 6.12
CA ASP A 131 -5.88 -21.49 5.14
C ASP A 131 -5.32 -21.36 3.71
N PHE A 132 -4.68 -20.22 3.37
CA PHE A 132 -4.32 -19.90 1.98
C PHE A 132 -2.87 -19.44 1.79
N GLY A 133 -2.08 -19.30 2.85
CA GLY A 133 -0.73 -18.76 2.76
C GLY A 133 -0.68 -17.27 2.38
N VAL A 134 -1.80 -16.54 2.53
CA VAL A 134 -1.93 -15.14 2.18
C VAL A 134 -1.63 -14.28 3.39
N GLU A 135 -0.54 -13.51 3.32
CA GLU A 135 -0.16 -12.57 4.38
C GLU A 135 -1.09 -11.35 4.43
N THR A 136 -1.15 -10.71 5.58
CA THR A 136 -1.89 -9.46 5.77
C THR A 136 -0.92 -8.35 6.18
N VAL A 137 -0.97 -7.23 5.48
CA VAL A 137 -0.31 -5.99 5.88
C VAL A 137 -1.36 -4.92 6.15
N PHE A 138 -1.14 -4.12 7.20
CA PHE A 138 -2.04 -3.02 7.51
C PHE A 138 -1.56 -1.73 6.83
N HIS A 139 -2.42 -1.13 6.04
CA HIS A 139 -2.24 0.15 5.36
C HIS A 139 -2.93 1.27 6.15
N ASN A 140 -2.14 2.24 6.62
CA ASN A 140 -2.68 3.42 7.28
C ASN A 140 -3.29 4.36 6.25
N HIS A 141 -4.48 4.86 6.52
CA HIS A 141 -5.20 5.71 5.58
C HIS A 141 -5.77 6.97 6.25
N ALA A 142 -5.58 8.13 5.62
CA ALA A 142 -6.19 9.38 6.04
C ALA A 142 -7.72 9.26 6.13
N TRP A 143 -8.31 9.98 7.06
CA TRP A 143 -9.76 10.00 7.32
C TRP A 143 -10.35 8.69 7.84
N THR A 144 -9.52 7.79 8.35
CA THR A 144 -9.97 6.51 8.91
C THR A 144 -9.59 6.37 10.39
N LEU A 145 -9.97 5.26 11.02
CA LEU A 145 -9.69 5.00 12.43
C LEU A 145 -8.20 5.02 12.76
N VAL A 146 -7.34 4.58 11.83
CA VAL A 146 -5.89 4.52 12.05
C VAL A 146 -5.19 5.46 11.08
N GLU A 147 -5.10 6.74 11.47
CA GLU A 147 -4.57 7.83 10.65
C GLU A 147 -3.31 8.46 11.24
N SER A 148 -3.34 8.77 12.54
CA SER A 148 -2.24 9.46 13.23
C SER A 148 -1.12 8.49 13.68
N PRO A 149 0.11 9.00 13.94
CA PRO A 149 1.18 8.17 14.51
C PRO A 149 0.82 7.49 15.81
N HIS A 150 0.00 8.13 16.66
CA HIS A 150 -0.45 7.54 17.91
C HIS A 150 -1.36 6.33 17.69
N GLU A 151 -2.29 6.43 16.76
CA GLU A 151 -3.20 5.33 16.41
C GLU A 151 -2.45 4.17 15.77
N ILE A 152 -1.44 4.48 14.94
CA ILE A 152 -0.51 3.46 14.40
C ILE A 152 0.25 2.76 15.53
N ASP A 153 0.73 3.51 16.53
CA ASP A 153 1.40 2.94 17.70
C ASP A 153 0.48 1.98 18.44
N LEU A 154 -0.78 2.38 18.68
CA LEU A 154 -1.79 1.54 19.33
C LEU A 154 -2.04 0.26 18.54
N LEU A 155 -2.24 0.37 17.21
CA LEU A 155 -2.47 -0.80 16.37
C LEU A 155 -1.25 -1.75 16.38
N CYS A 156 -0.05 -1.21 16.28
CA CYS A 156 1.18 -2.01 16.35
C CYS A 156 1.35 -2.73 17.69
N GLU A 157 0.92 -2.09 18.80
CA GLU A 157 0.93 -2.69 20.15
C GLU A 157 -0.08 -3.84 20.29
N MET A 158 -1.26 -3.69 19.66
CA MET A 158 -2.40 -4.61 19.83
C MET A 158 -2.43 -5.73 18.78
N THR A 159 -1.66 -5.64 17.71
CA THR A 159 -1.61 -6.66 16.67
C THR A 159 -0.40 -7.57 16.78
N ASP A 160 -0.58 -8.86 16.47
CA ASP A 160 0.49 -9.84 16.46
C ASP A 160 1.50 -9.53 15.34
N PRO A 161 2.77 -9.24 15.67
CA PRO A 161 3.80 -8.93 14.68
C PRO A 161 4.14 -10.09 13.72
N GLN A 162 3.81 -11.32 14.09
CA GLN A 162 4.02 -12.48 13.23
C GLN A 162 2.93 -12.60 12.16
N LEU A 163 1.70 -12.17 12.49
CA LEU A 163 0.55 -12.27 11.61
C LEU A 163 0.40 -11.03 10.71
N ILE A 164 0.56 -9.83 11.29
CA ILE A 164 0.30 -8.57 10.58
C ILE A 164 1.58 -7.77 10.39
N GLY A 165 1.96 -7.58 9.11
CA GLY A 165 2.94 -6.59 8.72
C GLY A 165 2.35 -5.18 8.62
N MET A 166 3.20 -4.18 8.44
CA MET A 166 2.78 -2.81 8.13
C MET A 166 3.05 -2.52 6.65
N GLY A 167 2.02 -2.04 5.97
CA GLY A 167 2.05 -1.52 4.61
C GLY A 167 1.91 0.00 4.63
N PHE A 168 2.94 0.69 5.13
CA PHE A 168 2.88 2.13 5.36
C PHE A 168 2.80 2.95 4.07
N ASP A 169 1.89 3.93 4.09
CA ASP A 169 1.82 5.00 3.10
C ASP A 169 2.41 6.31 3.63
N THR A 170 3.33 6.89 2.86
CA THR A 170 4.06 8.08 3.26
C THR A 170 3.21 9.34 3.32
N ALA A 171 2.28 9.54 2.38
CA ALA A 171 1.46 10.74 2.34
C ALA A 171 0.30 10.69 3.35
N HIS A 172 -0.31 9.51 3.53
CA HIS A 172 -1.31 9.33 4.58
C HIS A 172 -0.72 9.57 5.97
N LEU A 173 0.52 9.09 6.24
CA LEU A 173 1.25 9.42 7.47
C LEU A 173 1.45 10.93 7.65
N ALA A 174 1.86 11.63 6.57
CA ALA A 174 2.05 13.08 6.63
C ALA A 174 0.73 13.83 6.80
N TYR A 175 -0.36 13.33 6.19
CA TYR A 175 -1.70 13.87 6.39
C TYR A 175 -2.14 13.73 7.85
N GLY A 176 -1.96 12.56 8.46
CA GLY A 176 -2.23 12.27 9.87
C GLY A 176 -1.32 12.99 10.87
N GLY A 177 -0.45 13.90 10.40
CA GLY A 177 0.42 14.72 11.24
C GLY A 177 1.75 14.07 11.60
N GLY A 178 2.05 12.90 11.04
CA GLY A 178 3.29 12.17 11.24
C GLY A 178 4.45 12.71 10.39
N ASN A 179 5.66 12.33 10.79
CA ASN A 179 6.81 12.37 9.92
C ASN A 179 7.06 10.95 9.41
N PRO A 180 6.87 10.67 8.09
CA PRO A 180 6.96 9.31 7.56
C PRO A 180 8.24 8.58 7.97
N ALA A 181 9.41 9.21 7.78
CA ALA A 181 10.67 8.58 8.11
C ALA A 181 10.85 8.25 9.61
N LYS A 182 10.18 8.99 10.51
CA LYS A 182 10.20 8.67 11.94
C LYS A 182 9.31 7.47 12.25
N VAL A 183 8.12 7.40 11.65
CA VAL A 183 7.19 6.28 11.85
C VAL A 183 7.78 5.01 11.27
N PHE A 184 8.29 5.05 10.03
CA PHE A 184 8.99 3.91 9.42
C PHE A 184 10.13 3.40 10.30
N ARG A 185 10.98 4.30 10.82
CA ARG A 185 12.10 3.90 11.70
C ARG A 185 11.62 3.27 13.00
N LYS A 186 10.54 3.77 13.57
CA LYS A 186 9.99 3.26 14.84
C LYS A 186 9.46 1.85 14.70
N HIS A 187 8.84 1.54 13.57
CA HIS A 187 8.16 0.26 13.33
C HIS A 187 8.83 -0.54 12.20
N VAL A 188 10.12 -0.33 11.97
CA VAL A 188 10.85 -0.88 10.81
C VAL A 188 10.76 -2.40 10.72
N ASP A 189 10.79 -3.09 11.85
CA ASP A 189 10.70 -4.56 11.92
C ASP A 189 9.31 -5.10 11.54
N ARG A 190 8.33 -4.22 11.41
CA ARG A 190 6.96 -4.53 10.98
C ARG A 190 6.71 -4.21 9.50
N VAL A 191 7.59 -3.44 8.83
CA VAL A 191 7.39 -3.01 7.45
C VAL A 191 7.58 -4.18 6.51
N ARG A 192 6.51 -4.58 5.81
CA ARG A 192 6.51 -5.64 4.80
C ARG A 192 6.03 -5.19 3.44
N TYR A 193 5.48 -3.97 3.36
CA TYR A 193 4.96 -3.38 2.13
C TYR A 193 5.00 -1.86 2.24
N VAL A 194 5.17 -1.17 1.14
CA VAL A 194 5.34 0.29 1.15
C VAL A 194 4.51 0.92 0.05
N HIS A 195 3.64 1.86 0.42
CA HIS A 195 3.09 2.83 -0.52
C HIS A 195 3.89 4.12 -0.42
N ILE A 196 4.48 4.52 -1.55
CA ILE A 196 5.20 5.79 -1.66
C ILE A 196 4.34 6.80 -2.40
N LYS A 197 4.06 7.91 -1.74
CA LYS A 197 3.10 8.92 -2.15
C LYS A 197 3.53 10.27 -1.60
N ASP A 198 3.26 11.37 -2.27
CA ASP A 198 3.56 12.70 -1.76
C ASP A 198 2.30 13.52 -1.49
N LEU A 199 2.39 14.42 -0.52
CA LEU A 199 1.26 15.20 -0.03
C LEU A 199 1.32 16.62 -0.60
N ASN A 200 0.18 17.12 -1.10
CA ASN A 200 0.08 18.46 -1.67
C ASN A 200 0.73 19.52 -0.80
N PRO A 201 1.60 20.39 -1.37
CA PRO A 201 2.38 21.36 -0.61
C PRO A 201 1.53 22.42 0.10
N ASP A 202 0.30 22.69 -0.37
CA ASP A 202 -0.62 23.62 0.28
C ASP A 202 -1.05 23.14 1.67
N LEU A 203 -1.00 21.83 1.92
CA LEU A 203 -1.33 21.23 3.22
C LEU A 203 -0.21 21.38 4.26
N LYS A 204 1.00 21.74 3.86
CA LYS A 204 2.15 21.90 4.76
C LYS A 204 1.92 22.90 5.89
N ARG A 205 1.17 23.98 5.62
CA ARG A 205 0.84 25.03 6.60
C ARG A 205 -0.17 24.59 7.64
N HIS A 206 -0.94 23.55 7.35
CA HIS A 206 -1.99 23.04 8.21
C HIS A 206 -1.47 21.91 9.10
N ARG A 207 -1.30 22.20 10.40
CA ARG A 207 -0.64 21.29 11.35
C ARG A 207 -1.59 20.26 11.98
N SER A 208 -2.89 20.52 11.98
CA SER A 208 -3.90 19.60 12.50
C SER A 208 -4.68 18.95 11.36
N ILE A 209 -5.20 17.75 11.59
CA ILE A 209 -6.07 17.03 10.65
C ILE A 209 -7.31 17.88 10.34
N ALA A 210 -7.94 18.49 11.36
CA ALA A 210 -9.10 19.36 11.19
C ALA A 210 -8.81 20.55 10.25
N ALA A 211 -7.63 21.19 10.39
CA ALA A 211 -7.24 22.28 9.50
C ALA A 211 -6.97 21.81 8.07
N LYS A 212 -6.40 20.62 7.88
CA LYS A 212 -6.22 20.02 6.55
C LYS A 212 -7.56 19.66 5.91
N ASN A 213 -8.49 19.06 6.66
CA ASN A 213 -9.83 18.74 6.19
C ASN A 213 -10.61 20.00 5.74
N ALA A 214 -10.51 21.10 6.51
CA ALA A 214 -11.16 22.36 6.19
C ALA A 214 -10.56 23.09 4.97
N ASN A 215 -9.35 22.76 4.58
CA ASN A 215 -8.61 23.39 3.48
C ASN A 215 -8.13 22.36 2.44
N ARG A 216 -8.92 21.34 2.22
CA ARG A 216 -8.58 20.24 1.32
C ARG A 216 -8.53 20.73 -0.13
N PRO A 217 -7.38 20.62 -0.81
CA PRO A 217 -7.26 20.94 -2.23
C PRO A 217 -7.95 19.89 -3.11
N GLU A 218 -8.14 20.19 -4.38
CA GLU A 218 -8.67 19.26 -5.37
C GLU A 218 -7.80 18.01 -5.47
N HIS A 219 -6.48 18.21 -5.60
CA HIS A 219 -5.49 17.13 -5.58
C HIS A 219 -4.80 17.12 -4.22
N VAL A 220 -5.23 16.22 -3.33
CA VAL A 220 -4.66 16.07 -1.97
C VAL A 220 -3.27 15.46 -2.04
N PHE A 221 -3.07 14.53 -2.95
CA PHE A 221 -1.81 13.87 -3.24
C PHE A 221 -1.30 14.33 -4.59
N VAL A 222 0.01 14.37 -4.73
CA VAL A 222 0.70 14.88 -5.92
C VAL A 222 1.86 13.95 -6.28
N GLU A 223 2.46 14.18 -7.43
CA GLU A 223 3.59 13.42 -7.91
C GLU A 223 4.78 13.48 -6.94
N LEU A 224 5.55 12.40 -6.88
CA LEU A 224 6.68 12.25 -5.97
C LEU A 224 7.71 13.37 -6.18
N GLY A 225 8.08 14.01 -5.07
CA GLY A 225 9.01 15.14 -5.06
C GLY A 225 8.36 16.52 -5.25
N GLU A 226 7.13 16.59 -5.79
CA GLU A 226 6.40 17.86 -5.95
C GLU A 226 5.61 18.27 -4.69
N GLY A 227 5.52 17.38 -3.70
CA GLY A 227 4.75 17.60 -2.49
C GLY A 227 5.50 18.21 -1.33
N CYS A 228 4.83 18.24 -0.17
CA CYS A 228 5.42 18.80 1.05
C CYS A 228 6.31 17.80 1.81
N ILE A 229 6.23 16.51 1.56
CA ILE A 229 7.22 15.53 2.01
C ILE A 229 8.49 15.79 1.19
N GLY A 230 8.33 15.89 -0.14
CA GLY A 230 9.34 16.27 -1.11
C GLY A 230 10.52 15.30 -1.16
N ASP A 231 11.46 15.57 -2.06
CA ASP A 231 12.64 14.70 -2.26
C ASP A 231 13.34 14.34 -0.96
N LYS A 232 13.66 15.31 -0.13
CA LYS A 232 14.39 15.09 1.12
C LYS A 232 13.66 14.15 2.07
N GLY A 233 12.35 14.30 2.18
CA GLY A 233 11.51 13.47 3.07
C GLY A 233 11.39 12.05 2.56
N LEU A 234 11.06 11.88 1.29
CA LEU A 234 10.90 10.59 0.63
C LEU A 234 12.24 9.82 0.58
N VAL A 235 13.33 10.48 0.18
CA VAL A 235 14.69 9.88 0.22
C VAL A 235 15.07 9.46 1.64
N THR A 236 14.63 10.21 2.67
CA THR A 236 14.87 9.80 4.06
C THR A 236 14.13 8.50 4.40
N VAL A 237 12.91 8.29 3.87
CA VAL A 237 12.18 7.01 4.00
C VAL A 237 12.95 5.89 3.30
N LEU A 238 13.37 6.07 2.04
CA LEU A 238 14.19 5.09 1.32
C LEU A 238 15.46 4.74 2.11
N ASN A 239 16.10 5.71 2.74
CA ASN A 239 17.28 5.47 3.58
C ASN A 239 16.95 4.71 4.89
N VAL A 240 15.73 4.79 5.41
CA VAL A 240 15.30 3.92 6.53
C VAL A 240 15.18 2.49 6.03
N LEU A 241 14.55 2.27 4.86
CA LEU A 241 14.40 0.94 4.25
C LEU A 241 15.78 0.31 3.93
N ARG A 242 16.72 1.08 3.37
CA ARG A 242 18.11 0.63 3.12
C ARG A 242 18.80 0.11 4.37
N LYS A 243 18.63 0.82 5.49
CA LYS A 243 19.27 0.47 6.77
C LYS A 243 18.63 -0.73 7.47
N SER A 244 17.44 -1.11 7.07
CA SER A 244 16.72 -2.27 7.60
C SER A 244 16.81 -3.49 6.68
N ASP A 245 17.60 -3.40 5.62
CA ASP A 245 17.70 -4.45 4.61
C ASP A 245 16.31 -4.87 4.09
N TYR A 246 15.47 -3.87 3.77
CA TYR A 246 14.13 -4.13 3.30
C TYR A 246 14.12 -4.87 1.98
N HIS A 247 13.35 -5.95 1.91
CA HIS A 247 13.11 -6.73 0.70
C HIS A 247 11.61 -6.79 0.45
N GLY A 248 11.15 -6.25 -0.68
CA GLY A 248 9.71 -6.25 -0.97
C GLY A 248 9.28 -5.23 -2.04
N TRP A 249 8.00 -4.98 -2.06
CA TRP A 249 7.39 -4.06 -3.01
C TRP A 249 7.40 -2.62 -2.48
N ILE A 250 7.76 -1.69 -3.36
CA ILE A 250 7.48 -0.26 -3.22
C ILE A 250 6.43 0.07 -4.28
N ILE A 251 5.23 0.42 -3.82
CA ILE A 251 4.10 0.76 -4.68
C ILE A 251 4.00 2.27 -4.78
N SER A 252 4.10 2.78 -6.01
CA SER A 252 3.78 4.17 -6.29
C SER A 252 2.27 4.34 -6.34
N GLU A 253 1.76 5.28 -5.56
CA GLU A 253 0.33 5.58 -5.51
C GLU A 253 0.08 7.06 -5.80
N LEU A 254 -0.86 7.31 -6.71
CA LEU A 254 -1.30 8.65 -7.12
C LEU A 254 -2.81 8.63 -7.38
N ASP A 255 -3.61 9.17 -6.45
CA ASP A 255 -5.08 9.10 -6.57
C ASP A 255 -5.60 9.90 -7.75
N THR A 256 -5.09 11.11 -7.92
CA THR A 256 -5.50 12.05 -8.96
C THR A 256 -4.30 12.89 -9.42
N THR A 257 -4.34 13.35 -10.66
CA THR A 257 -3.33 14.23 -11.24
C THR A 257 -3.99 15.24 -12.19
N PRO A 258 -3.47 16.46 -12.35
CA PRO A 258 -3.89 17.37 -13.39
C PRO A 258 -3.39 16.94 -14.81
N ARG A 259 -2.56 15.92 -14.88
CA ARG A 259 -2.00 15.32 -16.11
C ARG A 259 -2.83 14.09 -16.52
N SER A 260 -2.45 13.44 -17.61
CA SER A 260 -2.98 12.09 -17.86
C SER A 260 -2.47 11.10 -16.79
N PRO A 261 -3.24 10.03 -16.50
CA PRO A 261 -2.79 8.98 -15.57
C PRO A 261 -1.40 8.45 -15.87
N LYS A 262 -1.13 8.17 -17.16
CA LYS A 262 0.17 7.69 -17.61
C LYS A 262 1.31 8.68 -17.35
N GLU A 263 1.11 9.96 -17.65
CA GLU A 263 2.14 10.98 -17.42
C GLU A 263 2.46 11.16 -15.94
N GLY A 264 1.44 11.27 -15.07
CA GLY A 264 1.64 11.41 -13.65
C GLY A 264 2.39 10.21 -13.04
N ASN A 265 1.96 8.99 -13.38
CA ASN A 265 2.61 7.78 -12.88
C ASN A 265 4.00 7.53 -13.49
N ALA A 266 4.26 7.98 -14.72
CA ALA A 266 5.60 7.97 -15.31
C ALA A 266 6.55 8.94 -14.58
N MET A 267 6.07 10.09 -14.11
CA MET A 267 6.86 11.00 -13.27
C MET A 267 7.26 10.32 -11.96
N ASN A 268 6.33 9.63 -11.30
CA ASN A 268 6.61 8.88 -10.09
C ASN A 268 7.63 7.76 -10.32
N TYR A 269 7.48 7.00 -11.41
CA TYR A 269 8.45 5.98 -11.80
C TYR A 269 9.86 6.56 -12.02
N ASN A 270 9.95 7.65 -12.78
CA ASN A 270 11.21 8.33 -13.03
C ASN A 270 11.86 8.85 -11.75
N TRP A 271 11.06 9.38 -10.82
CA TRP A 271 11.54 9.78 -9.51
C TRP A 271 12.15 8.58 -8.75
N LEU A 272 11.47 7.44 -8.73
CA LEU A 272 11.99 6.22 -8.08
C LEU A 272 13.30 5.76 -8.73
N MET A 273 13.36 5.72 -10.07
CA MET A 273 14.56 5.32 -10.81
C MET A 273 15.75 6.27 -10.61
N GLN A 274 15.50 7.55 -10.31
CA GLN A 274 16.56 8.51 -9.97
C GLN A 274 17.11 8.32 -8.55
N HIS A 275 16.33 7.73 -7.63
CA HIS A 275 16.68 7.62 -6.22
C HIS A 275 17.01 6.19 -5.78
N LEU A 276 16.82 5.19 -6.62
CA LEU A 276 17.21 3.81 -6.42
C LEU A 276 18.40 3.45 -7.33
N THR A 277 19.31 2.64 -6.84
CA THR A 277 20.41 2.12 -7.65
C THR A 277 19.99 0.84 -8.37
N ALA A 278 20.66 0.48 -9.45
CA ALA A 278 20.40 -0.78 -10.17
C ALA A 278 20.57 -2.01 -9.25
N ASP A 279 21.50 -1.95 -8.32
CA ASP A 279 21.73 -3.05 -7.36
C ASP A 279 20.60 -3.18 -6.31
N GLU A 280 19.78 -2.14 -6.14
CA GLU A 280 18.62 -2.17 -5.23
C GLU A 280 17.36 -2.68 -5.91
N LEU A 281 17.33 -2.72 -7.23
CA LEU A 281 16.20 -3.24 -7.98
C LEU A 281 16.31 -4.77 -8.12
N ASP A 282 15.23 -5.47 -7.81
CA ASP A 282 15.15 -6.93 -7.95
C ASP A 282 14.45 -7.27 -9.28
N ASP A 283 15.25 -7.38 -10.34
CA ASP A 283 14.80 -7.74 -11.70
C ASP A 283 14.88 -9.25 -11.98
N ASN A 284 15.17 -10.07 -10.96
CA ASN A 284 15.53 -11.48 -11.14
C ASN A 284 14.42 -12.38 -11.72
N GLU A 285 13.16 -11.97 -11.73
CA GLU A 285 12.07 -12.78 -12.34
C GLU A 285 12.14 -12.85 -13.86
N ASN A 286 12.72 -11.84 -14.53
CA ASN A 286 12.91 -11.87 -15.99
C ASN A 286 14.05 -12.80 -16.42
N GLN A 287 15.12 -12.91 -15.61
CA GLN A 287 16.23 -13.81 -15.92
C GLN A 287 15.87 -15.30 -15.77
N GLN A 288 14.87 -15.61 -14.96
CA GLN A 288 14.39 -17.00 -14.80
C GLN A 288 13.52 -17.39 -16.00
N ARG A 289 12.64 -16.50 -16.47
CA ARG A 289 11.80 -16.75 -17.66
C ARG A 289 12.63 -16.87 -18.94
N GLU A 290 13.65 -16.01 -19.12
CA GLU A 290 14.57 -16.11 -20.25
C GLU A 290 15.37 -17.42 -20.25
N ARG A 291 15.69 -18.00 -19.11
CA ARG A 291 16.35 -19.31 -19.01
C ARG A 291 15.42 -20.49 -19.24
N ASP A 292 14.15 -20.35 -18.88
CA ASP A 292 13.14 -21.41 -19.07
C ASP A 292 12.63 -21.43 -20.53
N ASP A 293 12.69 -20.30 -21.26
CA ASP A 293 12.38 -20.21 -22.70
C ASP A 293 13.57 -20.65 -23.61
N GLU A 294 14.79 -20.74 -23.09
CA GLU A 294 15.97 -21.24 -23.80
C GLU A 294 16.22 -22.76 -23.62
N THR A 295 15.40 -23.44 -22.82
CA THR A 295 15.48 -24.88 -22.58
C THR A 295 14.27 -25.61 -23.14
#